data_c2b3838c9bce8ed46b2c5cb8e9aa7726
#
_entry.id   c2b3838c9bce8ed46b2c5cb8e9aa7726
#
_cell.length_a   1.000
_cell.length_b   1.000
_cell.length_c   1.000
_cell.angle_alpha   90.00
_cell.angle_beta   90.00
_cell.angle_gamma   90.00
#
_symmetry.space_group_name_H-M   'P 1'
#
loop_
_entity.id
_entity.type
_entity.pdbx_description
1 polymer ?
#
loop_
_entity_poly.entity_id
_entity_poly.type
_entity_poly.pdbx_seq_one_letter_code
_entity_poly.pdbx_strand_id
1 'polypeptide(L)'
;MRTTPHRISTDRPDNVYENRPADAYENPYDELAALAGNPLDEFLHEADPDDDDWSPPNHRRNSRRKRNRFAGLPIAAKVLVLLLVITAFLGLGDRWALLYTEHEAAAKLKDAMHLSAAPEVDIDGFPFLTQALDERLDTVRITVPDVAADRISLAKVSTTARDVRIKGGLLDFKGAEIESMDGEVLLSFDDLNRELGASQVTFTARGHDRVIARGTLPVAGHDLRVAAEARIQRSGDHGISTRIGGMRLDIGDLATYRPGTGPGQGLHLSRKSAAQLRHETEKVKALFRVDAVVRRLGVPESAVRAALRNERKLAELTGSPRFVKKLMKLNLIDVAMGQPWLLKKLGLDPALLDGLTELTRPALADRLSLGFRLPKLPGTGDVRLRDVKVEKEGIRVRLSGVGLTIDK
;
A
#
# COMPACT_ATOMS: atom_id res chain seq x y z
N MET A 1 43.62 -40.09 -24.41
CA MET A 1 42.25 -40.58 -24.53
C MET A 1 41.34 -39.36 -24.63
N ARG A 2 40.67 -39.22 -25.78
CA ARG A 2 39.80 -38.05 -26.12
C ARG A 2 38.43 -38.34 -25.58
N THR A 3 37.85 -37.42 -24.81
CA THR A 3 36.44 -37.44 -24.43
C THR A 3 35.71 -36.30 -25.13
N THR A 4 34.76 -36.66 -25.97
CA THR A 4 33.84 -35.85 -26.77
C THR A 4 32.81 -35.16 -25.90
N PRO A 5 32.40 -33.91 -26.20
CA PRO A 5 31.30 -33.26 -25.48
C PRO A 5 29.94 -33.68 -26.07
N HIS A 6 28.99 -33.96 -25.19
CA HIS A 6 27.58 -34.25 -25.50
C HIS A 6 26.88 -32.98 -26.02
N ARG A 7 26.32 -33.12 -27.21
CA ARG A 7 25.43 -32.16 -27.89
C ARG A 7 24.05 -32.26 -27.24
N ILE A 8 23.59 -31.18 -26.62
CA ILE A 8 22.21 -31.03 -26.16
C ILE A 8 21.36 -30.66 -27.36
N SER A 9 20.44 -31.55 -27.72
CA SER A 9 19.40 -31.32 -28.73
C SER A 9 18.36 -30.34 -28.17
N THR A 10 18.23 -29.19 -28.77
CA THR A 10 17.13 -28.24 -28.56
C THR A 10 15.96 -28.67 -29.45
N ASP A 11 15.06 -29.46 -28.91
CA ASP A 11 13.73 -29.63 -29.51
C ASP A 11 12.93 -28.34 -29.34
N ARG A 12 12.70 -27.70 -30.46
CA ARG A 12 11.81 -26.56 -30.62
C ARG A 12 10.44 -27.14 -30.95
N PRO A 13 9.38 -26.86 -30.22
CA PRO A 13 8.05 -27.27 -30.64
C PRO A 13 7.62 -26.48 -31.89
N ASP A 14 7.19 -27.20 -32.88
CA ASP A 14 6.71 -26.73 -34.16
C ASP A 14 5.57 -25.70 -34.02
N ASN A 15 5.76 -24.56 -34.70
CA ASN A 15 4.74 -23.53 -34.92
C ASN A 15 3.58 -24.08 -35.73
N VAL A 16 2.44 -24.32 -35.11
CA VAL A 16 1.16 -24.72 -35.71
C VAL A 16 0.37 -23.49 -36.19
N TYR A 17 1.02 -22.50 -36.78
CA TYR A 17 0.33 -21.34 -37.36
C TYR A 17 0.72 -21.07 -38.81
N GLU A 18 0.91 -22.09 -39.60
CA GLU A 18 1.07 -21.95 -41.05
C GLU A 18 -0.06 -22.73 -41.75
N ASN A 19 -1.17 -22.04 -41.97
CA ASN A 19 -2.16 -22.17 -43.07
C ASN A 19 -3.51 -21.57 -42.62
N ARG A 20 -3.60 -20.24 -42.67
CA ARG A 20 -4.88 -19.58 -42.89
C ARG A 20 -4.73 -18.74 -44.18
N PRO A 21 -5.69 -18.84 -45.14
CA PRO A 21 -5.68 -18.02 -46.32
C PRO A 21 -5.81 -16.55 -45.95
N ALA A 22 -5.12 -15.70 -46.73
CA ALA A 22 -4.96 -14.26 -46.48
C ALA A 22 -6.21 -13.39 -46.75
N ASP A 23 -7.41 -13.99 -46.81
CA ASP A 23 -8.61 -13.32 -47.33
C ASP A 23 -9.68 -13.02 -46.24
N ALA A 24 -9.33 -12.86 -45.00
CA ALA A 24 -10.31 -12.62 -43.93
C ALA A 24 -9.94 -11.48 -42.97
N TYR A 25 -9.32 -10.42 -43.46
CA TYR A 25 -9.31 -9.16 -42.73
C TYR A 25 -10.07 -8.13 -43.62
N GLU A 26 -11.38 -8.13 -43.52
CA GLU A 26 -12.19 -6.98 -43.88
C GLU A 26 -11.77 -5.81 -43.01
N ASN A 27 -11.10 -4.85 -43.63
CA ASN A 27 -10.69 -3.61 -42.97
C ASN A 27 -11.98 -2.84 -42.61
N PRO A 28 -12.26 -2.51 -41.35
CA PRO A 28 -13.47 -1.77 -40.97
C PRO A 28 -13.58 -0.38 -41.59
N TYR A 29 -12.56 0.08 -42.33
CA TYR A 29 -12.57 1.33 -43.08
C TYR A 29 -12.99 1.16 -44.55
N ASP A 30 -13.15 -0.06 -45.06
CA ASP A 30 -13.62 -0.28 -46.44
C ASP A 30 -15.11 0.06 -46.59
N GLU A 31 -15.93 -0.02 -45.52
CA GLU A 31 -17.29 0.50 -45.52
C GLU A 31 -17.34 2.04 -45.65
N LEU A 32 -16.33 2.75 -45.16
CA LEU A 32 -16.21 4.21 -45.33
C LEU A 32 -15.77 4.60 -46.75
N ALA A 33 -15.03 3.76 -47.46
CA ALA A 33 -14.67 3.97 -48.86
C ALA A 33 -15.86 3.75 -49.80
N ALA A 34 -16.80 2.89 -49.42
CA ALA A 34 -18.06 2.71 -50.18
C ALA A 34 -19.03 3.91 -50.04
N LEU A 35 -18.87 4.74 -49.00
CA LEU A 35 -19.60 5.99 -48.80
C LEU A 35 -18.96 7.20 -49.49
N ALA A 36 -17.86 7.04 -50.22
CA ALA A 36 -17.18 8.10 -50.98
C ALA A 36 -17.88 8.48 -52.27
N GLY A 37 -19.03 7.89 -52.60
CA GLY A 37 -20.00 8.43 -53.53
C GLY A 37 -20.72 9.59 -52.86
N ASN A 38 -20.32 10.83 -53.20
CA ASN A 38 -20.92 12.05 -52.68
C ASN A 38 -22.43 12.04 -52.97
N PRO A 39 -23.32 11.84 -52.01
CA PRO A 39 -24.76 11.82 -52.23
C PRO A 39 -25.33 13.19 -52.69
N LEU A 40 -24.48 14.22 -52.79
CA LEU A 40 -24.82 15.54 -53.31
C LEU A 40 -24.59 15.68 -54.81
N ASP A 41 -23.87 14.75 -55.44
CA ASP A 41 -23.66 14.82 -56.93
C ASP A 41 -24.93 14.42 -57.71
N GLU A 42 -25.76 13.56 -57.11
CA GLU A 42 -27.05 13.18 -57.73
C GLU A 42 -28.06 14.33 -57.72
N PHE A 43 -27.92 15.30 -56.81
CA PHE A 43 -28.76 16.51 -56.75
C PHE A 43 -28.26 17.66 -57.63
N LEU A 44 -27.08 17.56 -58.23
CA LEU A 44 -26.46 18.62 -58.98
C LEU A 44 -26.52 18.36 -60.52
N HIS A 45 -27.02 17.20 -60.96
CA HIS A 45 -27.03 16.79 -62.35
C HIS A 45 -28.43 16.66 -63.00
N GLU A 46 -29.49 17.19 -62.39
CA GLU A 46 -30.76 17.40 -63.09
C GLU A 46 -30.93 18.87 -63.48
N ALA A 47 -30.24 19.29 -64.53
CA ALA A 47 -30.58 20.45 -65.31
C ALA A 47 -30.58 20.04 -66.77
N ASP A 48 -31.72 19.58 -67.25
CA ASP A 48 -31.99 19.35 -68.64
C ASP A 48 -32.07 20.71 -69.41
N PRO A 49 -31.33 20.95 -70.50
CA PRO A 49 -31.25 22.26 -71.15
C PRO A 49 -32.21 22.45 -72.25
N ASP A 50 -33.29 21.75 -72.40
CA ASP A 50 -34.23 21.94 -73.52
C ASP A 50 -35.70 21.94 -73.09
N ASP A 51 -36.21 23.12 -72.63
CA ASP A 51 -37.59 23.52 -72.81
C ASP A 51 -37.74 25.05 -72.68
N ASP A 52 -37.33 25.70 -73.78
CA ASP A 52 -37.78 27.04 -74.13
C ASP A 52 -39.23 26.95 -74.68
N ASP A 53 -40.16 27.51 -73.96
CA ASP A 53 -41.37 28.15 -74.35
C ASP A 53 -42.51 27.98 -73.35
N TRP A 54 -42.45 28.73 -72.26
CA TRP A 54 -43.67 29.19 -71.60
C TRP A 54 -43.40 30.39 -70.68
N SER A 55 -43.73 31.59 -71.13
CA SER A 55 -43.71 32.80 -70.32
C SER A 55 -45.10 33.05 -69.70
N PRO A 56 -45.34 32.83 -68.44
CA PRO A 56 -46.55 33.29 -67.79
C PRO A 56 -46.43 34.80 -67.43
N PRO A 57 -47.56 35.53 -67.41
CA PRO A 57 -47.60 36.99 -67.32
C PRO A 57 -47.11 37.48 -65.93
N ASN A 58 -46.43 38.60 -65.97
CA ASN A 58 -45.90 39.41 -64.90
C ASN A 58 -46.69 39.41 -63.61
N HIS A 59 -46.33 38.56 -62.69
CA HIS A 59 -46.63 38.81 -61.32
C HIS A 59 -45.43 39.52 -60.65
N ARG A 60 -45.69 40.75 -60.20
CA ARG A 60 -44.73 41.57 -59.41
C ARG A 60 -43.94 40.72 -58.46
N ARG A 61 -42.65 40.58 -58.72
CA ARG A 61 -41.69 40.04 -57.77
C ARG A 61 -41.71 40.91 -56.52
N ASN A 62 -42.52 40.51 -55.52
CA ASN A 62 -42.25 40.88 -54.16
C ASN A 62 -40.91 40.24 -53.83
N SER A 63 -39.87 41.00 -53.85
CA SER A 63 -38.57 40.61 -53.27
C SER A 63 -38.84 40.27 -51.85
N ARG A 64 -38.98 38.96 -51.55
CA ARG A 64 -38.89 38.49 -50.19
C ARG A 64 -37.47 38.78 -49.77
N ARG A 65 -37.25 40.03 -49.26
CA ARG A 65 -36.09 40.34 -48.42
C ARG A 65 -35.97 39.20 -47.45
N LYS A 66 -34.93 38.35 -47.56
CA LYS A 66 -34.53 37.45 -46.48
C LYS A 66 -34.42 38.34 -45.24
N ARG A 67 -35.51 38.37 -44.47
CA ARG A 67 -35.53 39.02 -43.17
C ARG A 67 -34.44 38.30 -42.37
N ASN A 68 -33.27 38.91 -42.27
CA ASN A 68 -32.32 38.50 -41.29
C ASN A 68 -33.06 38.46 -39.95
N ARG A 69 -33.30 37.24 -39.46
CA ARG A 69 -34.09 37.03 -38.23
C ARG A 69 -33.52 37.77 -37.02
N PHE A 70 -32.28 38.27 -37.18
CA PHE A 70 -31.59 39.10 -36.19
C PHE A 70 -31.76 40.62 -36.38
N ALA A 71 -32.38 41.09 -37.48
CA ALA A 71 -32.48 42.53 -37.76
C ALA A 71 -33.50 43.26 -36.89
N GLY A 72 -34.39 42.53 -36.16
CA GLY A 72 -35.43 43.11 -35.30
C GLY A 72 -35.11 43.10 -33.81
N LEU A 73 -33.97 42.60 -33.41
CA LEU A 73 -33.54 42.63 -31.97
C LEU A 73 -33.01 44.00 -31.64
N PRO A 74 -33.45 44.64 -30.51
CA PRO A 74 -32.87 45.89 -30.06
C PRO A 74 -31.36 45.75 -29.85
N ILE A 75 -30.62 46.81 -30.09
CA ILE A 75 -29.14 46.82 -29.97
C ILE A 75 -28.69 46.21 -28.64
N ALA A 76 -29.40 46.49 -27.55
CA ALA A 76 -29.18 45.92 -26.26
C ALA A 76 -29.19 44.38 -26.22
N ALA A 77 -30.13 43.76 -26.95
CA ALA A 77 -30.22 42.30 -27.04
C ALA A 77 -29.09 41.70 -27.86
N LYS A 78 -28.59 42.36 -28.89
CA LYS A 78 -27.43 41.94 -29.67
C LYS A 78 -26.14 42.04 -28.83
N VAL A 79 -25.99 43.12 -28.06
CA VAL A 79 -24.86 43.26 -27.10
C VAL A 79 -24.91 42.21 -26.01
N LEU A 80 -26.08 41.91 -25.48
CA LEU A 80 -26.27 40.85 -24.47
C LEU A 80 -25.88 39.47 -25.00
N VAL A 81 -26.31 39.11 -26.21
CA VAL A 81 -25.96 37.87 -26.88
C VAL A 81 -24.45 37.80 -27.13
N LEU A 82 -23.85 38.89 -27.59
CA LEU A 82 -22.41 38.96 -27.80
C LEU A 82 -21.65 38.76 -26.50
N LEU A 83 -22.06 39.43 -25.42
CA LEU A 83 -21.44 39.28 -24.09
C LEU A 83 -21.59 37.85 -23.60
N LEU A 84 -22.74 37.21 -23.73
CA LEU A 84 -22.95 35.81 -23.35
C LEU A 84 -22.03 34.88 -24.16
N VAL A 85 -21.89 35.09 -25.45
CA VAL A 85 -20.95 34.31 -26.29
C VAL A 85 -19.52 34.50 -25.86
N ILE A 86 -19.08 35.74 -25.63
CA ILE A 86 -17.72 36.03 -25.14
C ILE A 86 -17.49 35.37 -23.77
N THR A 87 -18.45 35.49 -22.82
CA THR A 87 -18.33 34.87 -21.51
C THR A 87 -18.26 33.35 -21.61
N ALA A 88 -19.05 32.74 -22.50
CA ALA A 88 -18.99 31.30 -22.75
C ALA A 88 -17.63 30.86 -23.33
N PHE A 89 -17.09 31.61 -24.28
CA PHE A 89 -15.77 31.32 -24.83
C PHE A 89 -14.66 31.51 -23.83
N LEU A 90 -14.72 32.55 -22.99
CA LEU A 90 -13.75 32.76 -21.92
C LEU A 90 -13.83 31.65 -20.88
N GLY A 91 -15.04 31.24 -20.47
CA GLY A 91 -15.22 30.12 -19.54
C GLY A 91 -14.72 28.78 -20.08
N LEU A 92 -14.97 28.48 -21.37
CA LEU A 92 -14.42 27.29 -22.02
C LEU A 92 -12.90 27.34 -22.15
N GLY A 93 -12.34 28.51 -22.51
CA GLY A 93 -10.90 28.74 -22.59
C GLY A 93 -10.21 28.61 -21.23
N ASP A 94 -10.82 29.14 -20.19
CA ASP A 94 -10.37 29.02 -18.80
C ASP A 94 -10.30 27.53 -18.37
N ARG A 95 -11.37 26.79 -18.65
CA ARG A 95 -11.43 25.36 -18.30
C ARG A 95 -10.42 24.53 -19.09
N TRP A 96 -10.26 24.83 -20.36
CA TRP A 96 -9.27 24.16 -21.20
C TRP A 96 -7.84 24.46 -20.74
N ALA A 97 -7.53 25.71 -20.42
CA ALA A 97 -6.22 26.10 -19.90
C ALA A 97 -5.91 25.44 -18.54
N LEU A 98 -6.91 25.31 -17.65
CA LEU A 98 -6.79 24.60 -16.39
C LEU A 98 -6.42 23.12 -16.62
N LEU A 99 -7.21 22.39 -17.40
CA LEU A 99 -6.96 20.96 -17.69
C LEU A 99 -5.60 20.72 -18.34
N TYR A 100 -5.19 21.62 -19.24
CA TYR A 100 -3.86 21.55 -19.86
C TYR A 100 -2.76 21.71 -18.81
N THR A 101 -2.89 22.70 -17.91
CA THR A 101 -1.91 22.96 -16.87
C THR A 101 -1.81 21.82 -15.85
N GLU A 102 -2.94 21.25 -15.44
CA GLU A 102 -3.00 20.08 -14.55
C GLU A 102 -2.27 18.87 -15.17
N HIS A 103 -2.54 18.61 -16.44
CA HIS A 103 -1.90 17.51 -17.17
C HIS A 103 -0.38 17.69 -17.32
N GLU A 104 0.05 18.89 -17.70
CA GLU A 104 1.48 19.23 -17.82
C GLU A 104 2.20 19.17 -16.46
N ALA A 105 1.55 19.67 -15.40
CA ALA A 105 2.07 19.60 -14.04
C ALA A 105 2.22 18.14 -13.57
N ALA A 106 1.21 17.30 -13.86
CA ALA A 106 1.26 15.88 -13.53
C ALA A 106 2.41 15.17 -14.26
N ALA A 107 2.61 15.46 -15.55
CA ALA A 107 3.71 14.89 -16.34
C ALA A 107 5.07 15.30 -15.80
N LYS A 108 5.28 16.60 -15.54
CA LYS A 108 6.54 17.10 -14.97
C LYS A 108 6.82 16.54 -13.58
N LEU A 109 5.79 16.41 -12.73
CA LEU A 109 5.94 15.85 -11.40
C LEU A 109 6.29 14.36 -11.45
N LYS A 110 5.67 13.62 -12.37
CA LYS A 110 6.01 12.20 -12.63
C LYS A 110 7.49 12.05 -12.96
N ASP A 111 7.98 12.86 -13.89
CA ASP A 111 9.37 12.77 -14.37
C ASP A 111 10.37 13.22 -13.30
N ALA A 112 10.09 14.33 -12.61
CA ALA A 112 10.96 14.87 -11.57
C ALA A 112 11.09 13.95 -10.34
N MET A 113 10.01 13.27 -9.97
CA MET A 113 9.98 12.35 -8.84
C MET A 113 10.19 10.88 -9.23
N HIS A 114 10.40 10.58 -10.52
CA HIS A 114 10.56 9.22 -11.05
C HIS A 114 9.43 8.27 -10.63
N LEU A 115 8.17 8.76 -10.70
CA LEU A 115 7.01 8.00 -10.27
C LEU A 115 6.65 6.91 -11.29
N SER A 116 6.20 5.76 -10.80
CA SER A 116 5.71 4.66 -11.63
C SER A 116 4.39 5.00 -12.34
N ALA A 117 3.52 5.77 -11.68
CA ALA A 117 2.25 6.26 -12.21
C ALA A 117 2.21 7.80 -12.22
N ALA A 118 1.44 8.37 -13.13
CA ALA A 118 1.22 9.81 -13.13
C ALA A 118 0.41 10.22 -11.89
N PRO A 119 0.81 11.29 -11.17
CA PRO A 119 0.02 11.86 -10.11
C PRO A 119 -1.23 12.53 -10.67
N GLU A 120 -2.28 12.60 -9.86
CA GLU A 120 -3.42 13.44 -10.12
C GLU A 120 -3.15 14.83 -9.53
N VAL A 121 -3.27 15.86 -10.35
CA VAL A 121 -3.07 17.25 -9.96
C VAL A 121 -4.36 18.00 -10.24
N ASP A 122 -4.99 18.53 -9.20
CA ASP A 122 -6.20 19.33 -9.29
C ASP A 122 -5.89 20.76 -8.82
N ILE A 123 -6.27 21.75 -9.60
CA ILE A 123 -6.17 23.16 -9.25
C ILE A 123 -7.59 23.70 -9.09
N ASP A 124 -7.95 24.03 -7.86
CA ASP A 124 -9.25 24.61 -7.55
C ASP A 124 -9.22 26.13 -7.64
N GLY A 125 -10.37 26.72 -8.04
CA GLY A 125 -10.57 28.15 -8.14
C GLY A 125 -11.07 28.57 -9.52
N PHE A 126 -11.82 29.64 -9.56
CA PHE A 126 -12.38 30.20 -10.81
C PHE A 126 -12.41 31.74 -10.76
N PRO A 127 -11.99 32.43 -11.83
CA PRO A 127 -11.39 31.91 -13.07
C PRO A 127 -9.91 31.51 -12.90
N PHE A 128 -9.49 30.41 -13.52
CA PHE A 128 -8.11 29.93 -13.46
C PHE A 128 -7.14 30.92 -14.15
N LEU A 129 -7.52 31.48 -15.29
CA LEU A 129 -6.67 32.40 -16.05
C LEU A 129 -6.29 33.65 -15.22
N THR A 130 -7.18 34.15 -14.37
CA THR A 130 -6.84 35.27 -13.47
C THR A 130 -5.84 34.85 -12.40
N GLN A 131 -6.03 33.68 -11.79
CA GLN A 131 -5.07 33.12 -10.84
C GLN A 131 -3.69 32.92 -11.47
N ALA A 132 -3.68 32.42 -12.71
CA ALA A 132 -2.45 32.21 -13.49
C ALA A 132 -1.71 33.52 -13.80
N LEU A 133 -2.44 34.58 -14.13
CA LEU A 133 -1.87 35.92 -14.39
C LEU A 133 -1.35 36.59 -13.09
N ASP A 134 -2.05 36.38 -11.99
CA ASP A 134 -1.68 36.90 -10.67
C ASP A 134 -0.58 36.07 -9.98
N GLU A 135 -0.10 34.98 -10.63
CA GLU A 135 0.87 34.03 -10.09
C GLU A 135 0.46 33.44 -8.73
N ARG A 136 -0.85 33.37 -8.50
CA ARG A 136 -1.41 32.92 -7.22
C ARG A 136 -2.54 31.92 -7.47
N LEU A 137 -2.36 30.71 -6.95
CA LEU A 137 -3.37 29.64 -6.99
C LEU A 137 -4.02 29.51 -5.61
N ASP A 138 -5.36 29.45 -5.60
CA ASP A 138 -6.12 29.36 -4.36
C ASP A 138 -5.90 28.02 -3.66
N THR A 139 -6.02 26.92 -4.40
CA THR A 139 -5.82 25.58 -3.87
C THR A 139 -5.25 24.65 -4.93
N VAL A 140 -4.21 23.92 -4.57
CA VAL A 140 -3.60 22.89 -5.40
C VAL A 140 -3.65 21.58 -4.62
N ARG A 141 -4.29 20.56 -5.18
CA ARG A 141 -4.31 19.21 -4.63
C ARG A 141 -3.49 18.28 -5.50
N ILE A 142 -2.60 17.52 -4.87
CA ILE A 142 -1.77 16.53 -5.54
C ILE A 142 -2.01 15.19 -4.87
N THR A 143 -2.39 14.20 -5.66
CA THR A 143 -2.55 12.82 -5.20
C THR A 143 -1.62 11.92 -5.98
N VAL A 144 -0.71 11.26 -5.28
CA VAL A 144 0.25 10.34 -5.85
C VAL A 144 -0.11 8.93 -5.39
N PRO A 145 -0.57 8.03 -6.28
CA PRO A 145 -0.74 6.63 -5.94
C PRO A 145 0.62 5.92 -5.96
N ASP A 146 0.74 4.83 -5.23
CA ASP A 146 1.86 3.88 -5.27
C ASP A 146 3.26 4.51 -5.20
N VAL A 147 3.45 5.44 -4.25
CA VAL A 147 4.77 6.06 -4.02
C VAL A 147 5.73 5.03 -3.43
N ALA A 148 6.79 4.74 -4.16
CA ALA A 148 7.89 3.94 -3.64
C ALA A 148 8.75 4.81 -2.70
N ALA A 149 8.81 4.47 -1.43
CA ALA A 149 9.76 5.02 -0.48
C ALA A 149 10.75 3.93 -0.07
N ASP A 150 12.02 4.25 0.00
CA ASP A 150 13.22 3.37 0.19
C ASP A 150 13.03 1.90 0.61
N ARG A 151 12.02 1.59 1.41
CA ARG A 151 11.74 0.24 1.96
C ARG A 151 10.27 -0.10 2.07
N ILE A 152 9.36 0.81 1.78
CA ILE A 152 7.92 0.62 1.96
C ILE A 152 7.21 1.34 0.82
N SER A 153 6.40 0.64 0.06
CA SER A 153 5.47 1.25 -0.89
C SER A 153 4.35 1.95 -0.11
N LEU A 154 4.15 3.23 -0.39
CA LEU A 154 3.04 3.99 0.18
C LEU A 154 1.86 3.85 -0.77
N ALA A 155 0.74 3.36 -0.29
CA ALA A 155 -0.43 3.16 -1.14
C ALA A 155 -0.95 4.47 -1.74
N LYS A 156 -0.92 5.56 -0.97
CA LYS A 156 -1.42 6.84 -1.42
C LYS A 156 -0.82 7.99 -0.60
N VAL A 157 -0.33 9.01 -1.30
CA VAL A 157 0.04 10.30 -0.71
C VAL A 157 -0.85 11.37 -1.31
N SER A 158 -1.56 12.13 -0.48
CA SER A 158 -2.40 13.23 -0.91
C SER A 158 -1.96 14.51 -0.18
N THR A 159 -1.78 15.59 -0.92
CA THR A 159 -1.37 16.89 -0.37
C THR A 159 -2.28 17.97 -0.91
N THR A 160 -2.77 18.84 -0.04
CA THR A 160 -3.55 20.02 -0.41
C THR A 160 -2.80 21.26 0.07
N ALA A 161 -2.35 22.06 -0.86
CA ALA A 161 -1.71 23.35 -0.62
C ALA A 161 -2.72 24.47 -0.88
N ARG A 162 -2.74 25.48 -0.02
CA ARG A 162 -3.61 26.65 -0.15
C ARG A 162 -2.78 27.93 -0.21
N ASP A 163 -3.30 28.91 -0.94
CA ASP A 163 -2.63 30.19 -1.16
C ASP A 163 -1.20 30.00 -1.65
N VAL A 164 -1.09 29.36 -2.82
CA VAL A 164 0.19 29.05 -3.46
C VAL A 164 0.60 30.21 -4.36
N ARG A 165 1.71 30.87 -4.04
CA ARG A 165 2.32 31.91 -4.88
C ARG A 165 3.44 31.30 -5.68
N ILE A 166 3.35 31.41 -7.00
CA ILE A 166 4.33 30.87 -7.94
C ILE A 166 5.38 31.94 -8.21
N LYS A 167 6.66 31.56 -8.11
CA LYS A 167 7.79 32.44 -8.45
C LYS A 167 8.23 32.15 -9.89
N GLY A 168 8.24 33.18 -10.74
CA GLY A 168 8.69 33.08 -12.13
C GLY A 168 7.62 32.67 -13.14
N GLY A 169 6.35 32.58 -12.70
CA GLY A 169 5.21 32.25 -13.55
C GLY A 169 5.08 30.76 -13.87
N LEU A 170 3.97 30.40 -14.51
CA LEU A 170 3.64 28.99 -14.86
C LEU A 170 4.56 28.41 -15.93
N LEU A 171 5.14 29.26 -16.80
CA LEU A 171 6.01 28.81 -17.91
C LEU A 171 7.48 28.68 -17.49
N ASP A 172 7.94 29.51 -16.56
CA ASP A 172 9.32 29.52 -16.04
C ASP A 172 9.31 29.38 -14.52
N PHE A 173 8.85 28.22 -14.04
CA PHE A 173 8.73 27.93 -12.60
C PHE A 173 10.10 27.97 -11.92
N LYS A 174 10.30 28.89 -10.96
CA LYS A 174 11.50 29.06 -10.14
C LYS A 174 11.32 28.63 -8.71
N GLY A 175 10.07 28.43 -8.29
CA GLY A 175 9.73 28.02 -6.94
C GLY A 175 8.29 28.38 -6.59
N ALA A 176 7.89 28.08 -5.37
CA ALA A 176 6.58 28.43 -4.84
C ALA A 176 6.63 28.75 -3.35
N GLU A 177 5.77 29.67 -2.93
CA GLU A 177 5.46 29.93 -1.53
C GLU A 177 4.06 29.43 -1.23
N ILE A 178 3.93 28.60 -0.20
CA ILE A 178 2.68 27.95 0.20
C ILE A 178 2.33 28.47 1.59
N GLU A 179 1.21 29.13 1.74
CA GLU A 179 0.78 29.66 3.02
C GLU A 179 0.40 28.54 3.99
N SER A 180 -0.38 27.58 3.54
CA SER A 180 -0.75 26.40 4.32
C SER A 180 -0.81 25.13 3.48
N MET A 181 -0.44 24.02 4.09
CA MET A 181 -0.44 22.69 3.47
C MET A 181 -1.00 21.67 4.43
N ASP A 182 -1.91 20.84 3.95
CA ASP A 182 -2.36 19.62 4.61
C ASP A 182 -1.94 18.42 3.78
N GLY A 183 -1.26 17.47 4.42
CA GLY A 183 -0.81 16.23 3.80
C GLY A 183 -1.43 15.01 4.47
N GLU A 184 -1.70 14.00 3.69
CA GLU A 184 -2.17 12.70 4.15
C GLU A 184 -1.39 11.58 3.45
N VAL A 185 -0.89 10.65 4.25
CA VAL A 185 -0.17 9.46 3.78
C VAL A 185 -0.89 8.24 4.30
N LEU A 186 -1.27 7.33 3.41
CA LEU A 186 -1.83 6.03 3.75
C LEU A 186 -0.80 4.93 3.44
N LEU A 187 -0.33 4.24 4.49
CA LEU A 187 0.45 3.01 4.35
C LEU A 187 -0.51 1.82 4.37
N SER A 188 -0.73 1.23 3.22
CA SER A 188 -1.62 0.07 3.09
C SER A 188 -1.04 -1.18 3.77
N PHE A 189 -1.89 -1.96 4.44
CA PHE A 189 -1.48 -3.27 4.96
C PHE A 189 -1.21 -4.26 3.83
N ASP A 190 -1.90 -4.13 2.70
CA ASP A 190 -1.69 -5.00 1.54
C ASP A 190 -0.30 -4.77 0.93
N ASP A 191 0.16 -3.53 0.88
CA ASP A 191 1.51 -3.19 0.40
C ASP A 191 2.57 -3.66 1.40
N LEU A 192 2.35 -3.42 2.70
CA LEU A 192 3.23 -3.94 3.75
C LEU A 192 3.35 -5.47 3.69
N ASN A 193 2.25 -6.17 3.44
CA ASN A 193 2.23 -7.63 3.31
C ASN A 193 2.99 -8.10 2.05
N ARG A 194 2.94 -7.32 0.98
CA ARG A 194 3.60 -7.63 -0.29
C ARG A 194 5.10 -7.40 -0.24
N GLU A 195 5.54 -6.27 0.30
CA GLU A 195 6.96 -5.87 0.31
C GLU A 195 7.81 -6.60 1.34
N LEU A 196 7.26 -6.90 2.51
CA LEU A 196 8.02 -7.63 3.51
C LEU A 196 8.37 -9.05 3.07
N GLY A 197 7.99 -9.44 1.82
CA GLY A 197 8.33 -10.76 1.22
C GLY A 197 7.83 -11.92 2.09
N ALA A 198 7.23 -11.57 3.21
CA ALA A 198 6.65 -12.48 4.15
C ALA A 198 5.21 -12.73 3.71
N SER A 199 5.02 -13.41 2.59
CA SER A 199 3.74 -14.02 2.21
C SER A 199 3.09 -14.82 3.35
N GLN A 200 3.74 -14.88 4.49
CA GLN A 200 3.37 -15.67 5.66
C GLN A 200 2.92 -14.80 6.84
N VAL A 201 3.06 -13.48 6.82
CA VAL A 201 2.62 -12.58 7.91
C VAL A 201 1.56 -11.60 7.41
N THR A 202 0.42 -11.56 8.06
CA THR A 202 -0.70 -10.67 7.75
C THR A 202 -0.81 -9.60 8.82
N PHE A 203 -0.88 -8.33 8.40
CA PHE A 203 -1.11 -7.18 9.26
C PHE A 203 -2.59 -6.80 9.26
N THR A 204 -3.15 -6.56 10.43
CA THR A 204 -4.54 -6.15 10.60
C THR A 204 -4.68 -5.07 11.67
N ALA A 205 -5.63 -4.17 11.48
CA ALA A 205 -5.96 -3.15 12.49
C ALA A 205 -6.62 -3.75 13.72
N ARG A 206 -6.30 -3.19 14.89
CA ARG A 206 -7.01 -3.43 16.15
C ARG A 206 -7.23 -2.12 16.91
N GLY A 207 -8.40 -1.51 16.71
CA GLY A 207 -8.66 -0.16 17.21
C GLY A 207 -7.96 0.90 16.36
N HIS A 208 -7.66 2.05 16.94
CA HIS A 208 -7.12 3.21 16.21
C HIS A 208 -5.61 3.40 16.36
N ASP A 209 -4.96 2.63 17.23
CA ASP A 209 -3.53 2.80 17.57
C ASP A 209 -2.73 1.50 17.49
N ARG A 210 -3.37 0.37 17.16
CA ARG A 210 -2.73 -0.95 17.22
C ARG A 210 -2.84 -1.71 15.91
N VAL A 211 -1.73 -2.34 15.55
CA VAL A 211 -1.61 -3.28 14.42
C VAL A 211 -1.29 -4.66 15.00
N ILE A 212 -1.98 -5.66 14.55
CA ILE A 212 -1.69 -7.06 14.87
C ILE A 212 -1.03 -7.70 13.66
N ALA A 213 0.14 -8.27 13.87
CA ALA A 213 0.82 -9.13 12.94
C ALA A 213 0.56 -10.60 13.31
N ARG A 214 0.13 -11.41 12.36
CA ARG A 214 -0.06 -12.87 12.52
C ARG A 214 0.44 -13.58 11.29
N GLY A 215 1.08 -14.73 11.50
CA GLY A 215 1.58 -15.49 10.36
C GLY A 215 2.49 -16.62 10.78
N THR A 216 3.33 -17.04 9.87
CA THR A 216 4.33 -18.07 10.06
C THR A 216 5.71 -17.49 9.78
N LEU A 217 6.67 -17.77 10.64
CA LEU A 217 8.05 -17.34 10.52
C LEU A 217 8.97 -18.56 10.51
N PRO A 218 9.78 -18.76 9.48
CA PRO A 218 10.78 -19.84 9.47
C PRO A 218 11.92 -19.49 10.43
N VAL A 219 12.14 -20.34 11.44
CA VAL A 219 13.21 -20.22 12.44
C VAL A 219 13.95 -21.55 12.52
N ALA A 220 15.23 -21.55 12.23
CA ALA A 220 16.08 -22.75 12.26
C ALA A 220 15.45 -23.95 11.50
N GLY A 221 14.83 -23.70 10.33
CA GLY A 221 14.19 -24.72 9.51
C GLY A 221 12.80 -25.17 9.97
N HIS A 222 12.25 -24.55 11.01
CA HIS A 222 10.91 -24.83 11.50
C HIS A 222 9.97 -23.65 11.30
N ASP A 223 8.74 -23.92 10.84
CA ASP A 223 7.70 -22.91 10.68
C ASP A 223 7.01 -22.63 12.02
N LEU A 224 7.29 -21.46 12.58
CA LEU A 224 6.69 -21.02 13.84
C LEU A 224 5.53 -20.05 13.58
N ARG A 225 4.39 -20.29 14.23
CA ARG A 225 3.30 -19.33 14.18
C ARG A 225 3.65 -18.12 15.03
N VAL A 226 3.68 -16.95 14.39
CA VAL A 226 3.98 -15.67 15.04
C VAL A 226 2.71 -14.87 15.29
N ALA A 227 2.62 -14.24 16.43
CA ALA A 227 1.67 -13.18 16.71
C ALA A 227 2.38 -12.08 17.47
N ALA A 228 2.18 -10.82 17.04
CA ALA A 228 2.72 -9.64 17.69
C ALA A 228 1.68 -8.50 17.64
N GLU A 229 1.75 -7.59 18.58
CA GLU A 229 0.94 -6.37 18.60
C GLU A 229 1.89 -5.18 18.59
N ALA A 230 1.73 -4.29 17.61
CA ALA A 230 2.46 -3.05 17.52
C ALA A 230 1.52 -1.89 17.85
N ARG A 231 1.89 -1.06 18.81
CA ARG A 231 1.19 0.19 19.09
C ARG A 231 1.92 1.32 18.40
N ILE A 232 1.19 2.06 17.57
CA ILE A 232 1.70 3.16 16.77
C ILE A 232 1.17 4.46 17.37
N GLN A 233 2.06 5.40 17.66
CA GLN A 233 1.70 6.66 18.30
C GLN A 233 2.54 7.80 17.73
N ARG A 234 1.96 8.99 17.71
CA ARG A 234 2.70 10.22 17.43
C ARG A 234 3.74 10.46 18.53
N SER A 235 4.95 10.82 18.15
CA SER A 235 6.06 11.17 19.03
C SER A 235 6.53 12.58 18.73
N GLY A 236 5.95 13.56 19.42
CA GLY A 236 6.17 14.99 19.13
C GLY A 236 5.55 15.40 17.78
N ASP A 237 6.07 16.48 17.22
CA ASP A 237 5.54 17.07 16.00
C ASP A 237 6.15 16.49 14.71
N HIS A 238 7.23 15.72 14.81
CA HIS A 238 7.98 15.25 13.65
C HIS A 238 8.24 13.74 13.64
N GLY A 239 7.68 12.98 14.59
CA GLY A 239 8.00 11.58 14.72
C GLY A 239 6.81 10.66 14.99
N ILE A 240 6.97 9.43 14.54
CA ILE A 240 6.09 8.30 14.88
C ILE A 240 6.91 7.33 15.71
N SER A 241 6.36 6.88 16.83
CA SER A 241 6.94 5.82 17.64
C SER A 241 6.10 4.56 17.56
N THR A 242 6.76 3.45 17.36
CA THR A 242 6.13 2.13 17.36
C THR A 242 6.64 1.33 18.53
N ARG A 243 5.74 0.82 19.36
CA ARG A 243 6.08 -0.08 20.48
C ARG A 243 5.51 -1.45 20.19
N ILE A 244 6.40 -2.42 20.02
CA ILE A 244 6.03 -3.81 19.83
C ILE A 244 5.84 -4.46 21.18
N GLY A 245 4.73 -5.14 21.37
CA GLY A 245 4.40 -5.87 22.59
C GLY A 245 3.66 -7.16 22.25
N GLY A 246 3.49 -7.99 23.29
CA GLY A 246 2.72 -9.23 23.15
C GLY A 246 3.25 -10.22 22.11
N MET A 247 4.52 -10.09 21.69
CA MET A 247 5.13 -10.99 20.73
C MET A 247 5.14 -12.42 21.26
N ARG A 248 4.70 -13.35 20.44
CA ARG A 248 4.59 -14.76 20.75
C ARG A 248 4.89 -15.58 19.50
N LEU A 249 5.71 -16.61 19.69
CA LEU A 249 6.00 -17.62 18.67
C LEU A 249 5.55 -18.98 19.18
N ASP A 250 4.63 -19.61 18.49
CA ASP A 250 4.12 -20.93 18.85
C ASP A 250 4.84 -22.01 18.01
N ILE A 251 5.49 -22.95 18.69
CA ILE A 251 6.19 -24.10 18.12
C ILE A 251 5.18 -25.24 18.00
N GLY A 252 4.44 -25.30 16.92
CA GLY A 252 3.32 -26.22 16.75
C GLY A 252 2.34 -26.09 17.93
N ASP A 253 1.96 -27.23 18.49
CA ASP A 253 1.16 -27.34 19.74
C ASP A 253 2.03 -27.62 20.97
N LEU A 254 3.38 -27.66 20.80
CA LEU A 254 4.30 -28.10 21.85
C LEU A 254 4.62 -27.01 22.85
N ALA A 255 5.04 -25.85 22.37
CA ALA A 255 5.55 -24.79 23.22
C ALA A 255 5.25 -23.41 22.63
N THR A 256 5.28 -22.41 23.51
CA THR A 256 5.18 -21.00 23.14
C THR A 256 6.40 -20.26 23.65
N TYR A 257 7.05 -19.52 22.77
CA TYR A 257 8.12 -18.61 23.12
C TYR A 257 7.62 -17.17 23.18
N ARG A 258 7.98 -16.45 24.25
CA ARG A 258 7.73 -15.02 24.41
C ARG A 258 9.05 -14.30 24.67
N PRO A 259 9.47 -13.40 23.77
CA PRO A 259 10.71 -12.66 23.95
C PRO A 259 10.72 -11.81 25.22
N GLY A 260 11.86 -11.74 25.90
CA GLY A 260 12.11 -10.92 27.08
C GLY A 260 12.56 -11.72 28.29
N THR A 261 12.79 -11.01 29.42
CA THR A 261 13.34 -11.56 30.68
C THR A 261 12.36 -11.54 31.85
N GLY A 262 11.14 -11.03 31.62
CA GLY A 262 10.14 -10.89 32.69
C GLY A 262 9.39 -12.20 33.04
N PRO A 263 8.56 -12.18 34.07
CA PRO A 263 7.72 -13.32 34.44
C PRO A 263 6.79 -13.74 33.27
N GLY A 264 6.85 -15.02 32.92
CA GLY A 264 6.06 -15.58 31.81
C GLY A 264 6.65 -15.32 30.41
N GLN A 265 7.83 -14.70 30.31
CA GLN A 265 8.68 -14.64 29.12
C GLN A 265 9.62 -15.83 29.07
N GLY A 266 10.15 -16.14 27.88
CA GLY A 266 10.92 -17.35 27.62
C GLY A 266 10.12 -18.44 26.91
N LEU A 267 10.63 -19.65 26.90
CA LEU A 267 10.03 -20.81 26.26
C LEU A 267 9.24 -21.64 27.28
N HIS A 268 7.94 -21.74 27.06
CA HIS A 268 7.03 -22.46 27.96
C HIS A 268 6.26 -23.55 27.19
N LEU A 269 6.02 -24.68 27.85
CA LEU A 269 5.15 -25.70 27.27
C LEU A 269 3.73 -25.18 27.08
N SER A 270 3.09 -25.58 26.00
CA SER A 270 1.67 -25.35 25.81
C SER A 270 0.84 -26.10 26.86
N ARG A 271 -0.40 -25.64 27.07
CA ARG A 271 -1.31 -26.34 27.99
C ARG A 271 -1.56 -27.77 27.55
N LYS A 272 -1.68 -28.02 26.24
CA LYS A 272 -1.89 -29.34 25.65
C LYS A 272 -0.70 -30.26 25.92
N SER A 273 0.51 -29.78 25.60
CA SER A 273 1.73 -30.55 25.86
C SER A 273 2.00 -30.81 27.30
N ALA A 274 1.81 -29.80 28.19
CA ALA A 274 1.95 -29.97 29.61
C ALA A 274 0.93 -31.01 30.21
N ALA A 275 -0.28 -31.05 29.64
CA ALA A 275 -1.27 -32.04 30.02
C ALA A 275 -0.95 -33.46 29.48
N GLN A 276 -0.43 -33.56 28.26
CA GLN A 276 0.00 -34.85 27.68
C GLN A 276 1.22 -35.42 28.42
N LEU A 277 2.17 -34.56 28.76
CA LEU A 277 3.44 -34.95 29.37
C LEU A 277 3.23 -35.74 30.67
N ARG A 278 2.20 -35.43 31.44
CA ARG A 278 1.89 -36.18 32.70
C ARG A 278 1.62 -37.67 32.45
N HIS A 279 1.22 -38.06 31.25
CA HIS A 279 0.95 -39.45 30.86
C HIS A 279 2.17 -40.12 30.21
N GLU A 280 3.25 -39.35 29.94
CA GLU A 280 4.45 -39.84 29.28
C GLU A 280 5.57 -40.08 30.33
N THR A 281 5.53 -41.26 30.94
CA THR A 281 6.42 -41.69 32.03
C THR A 281 7.89 -41.35 31.78
N GLU A 282 8.42 -41.65 30.60
CA GLU A 282 9.83 -41.45 30.28
C GLU A 282 10.20 -39.96 30.14
N LYS A 283 9.33 -39.14 29.63
CA LYS A 283 9.58 -37.68 29.56
C LYS A 283 9.51 -37.05 30.94
N VAL A 284 8.58 -37.49 31.78
CA VAL A 284 8.50 -37.02 33.16
C VAL A 284 9.71 -37.45 33.97
N LYS A 285 10.17 -38.71 33.85
CA LYS A 285 11.40 -39.17 34.48
C LYS A 285 12.60 -38.35 34.01
N ALA A 286 12.66 -37.98 32.71
CA ALA A 286 13.72 -37.13 32.20
C ALA A 286 13.72 -35.73 32.84
N LEU A 287 12.54 -35.10 33.02
CA LEU A 287 12.40 -33.84 33.72
C LEU A 287 12.89 -33.93 35.18
N PHE A 288 12.54 -34.98 35.88
CA PHE A 288 12.93 -35.17 37.29
C PHE A 288 14.41 -35.53 37.48
N ARG A 289 15.14 -35.88 36.43
CA ARG A 289 16.61 -36.09 36.47
C ARG A 289 17.39 -34.77 36.45
N VAL A 290 16.71 -33.65 36.16
CA VAL A 290 17.32 -32.31 36.12
C VAL A 290 17.00 -31.55 37.36
N ASP A 291 18.00 -31.35 38.25
CA ASP A 291 17.82 -30.69 39.55
C ASP A 291 17.23 -29.29 39.43
N ALA A 292 17.59 -28.52 38.40
CA ALA A 292 17.03 -27.21 38.15
C ALA A 292 15.52 -27.26 37.93
N VAL A 293 15.01 -28.28 37.23
CA VAL A 293 13.57 -28.52 37.05
C VAL A 293 12.90 -28.86 38.34
N VAL A 294 13.48 -29.78 39.10
CA VAL A 294 12.95 -30.24 40.42
C VAL A 294 12.78 -29.07 41.36
N ARG A 295 13.84 -28.24 41.52
CA ARG A 295 13.78 -27.03 42.34
C ARG A 295 12.71 -26.05 41.92
N ARG A 296 12.60 -25.78 40.61
CA ARG A 296 11.58 -24.83 40.05
C ARG A 296 10.16 -25.37 40.15
N LEU A 297 9.98 -26.68 40.03
CA LEU A 297 8.68 -27.31 40.26
C LEU A 297 8.32 -27.34 41.77
N GLY A 298 9.29 -27.08 42.66
CA GLY A 298 9.09 -27.12 44.12
C GLY A 298 8.62 -28.49 44.56
N VAL A 299 9.27 -29.55 44.05
CA VAL A 299 9.02 -30.95 44.44
C VAL A 299 10.13 -31.40 45.37
N PRO A 300 9.82 -31.96 46.58
CA PRO A 300 10.84 -32.47 47.47
C PRO A 300 11.67 -33.58 46.81
N GLU A 301 12.99 -33.56 47.01
CA GLU A 301 13.90 -34.55 46.44
C GLU A 301 13.56 -35.99 46.85
N SER A 302 13.08 -36.20 48.06
CA SER A 302 12.61 -37.50 48.55
C SER A 302 11.44 -38.04 47.73
N ALA A 303 10.49 -37.14 47.37
CA ALA A 303 9.35 -37.50 46.53
C ALA A 303 9.79 -37.80 45.10
N VAL A 304 10.77 -37.04 44.55
CA VAL A 304 11.36 -37.28 43.21
C VAL A 304 12.06 -38.64 43.18
N ARG A 305 12.90 -38.95 44.16
CA ARG A 305 13.59 -40.23 44.22
C ARG A 305 12.60 -41.41 44.32
N ALA A 306 11.51 -41.25 45.09
CA ALA A 306 10.47 -42.26 45.21
C ALA A 306 9.69 -42.43 43.87
N ALA A 307 9.39 -41.32 43.17
CA ALA A 307 8.72 -41.32 41.90
C ALA A 307 9.57 -41.94 40.77
N LEU A 308 10.87 -41.70 40.76
CA LEU A 308 11.78 -42.31 39.77
C LEU A 308 11.90 -43.84 39.90
N ARG A 309 11.67 -44.38 41.11
CA ARG A 309 11.71 -45.83 41.39
C ARG A 309 10.36 -46.52 41.26
N ASN A 310 9.24 -45.79 41.33
CA ASN A 310 7.91 -46.37 41.35
C ASN A 310 6.93 -45.55 40.49
N GLU A 311 6.40 -46.19 39.47
CA GLU A 311 5.49 -45.53 38.51
C GLU A 311 4.17 -45.07 39.14
N ARG A 312 3.67 -45.78 40.16
CA ARG A 312 2.46 -45.40 40.87
C ARG A 312 2.68 -44.08 41.63
N LYS A 313 3.82 -43.91 42.29
CA LYS A 313 4.22 -42.66 42.96
C LYS A 313 4.49 -41.53 41.96
N LEU A 314 5.01 -41.87 40.77
CA LEU A 314 5.19 -40.93 39.70
C LEU A 314 3.81 -40.40 39.23
N ALA A 315 2.86 -41.29 38.98
CA ALA A 315 1.51 -40.93 38.55
C ALA A 315 0.75 -40.08 39.59
N GLU A 316 0.91 -40.39 40.90
CA GLU A 316 0.34 -39.58 41.98
C GLU A 316 0.91 -38.16 42.00
N LEU A 317 2.22 -38.03 41.87
CA LEU A 317 2.91 -36.74 41.84
C LEU A 317 2.52 -35.87 40.64
N THR A 318 2.39 -36.48 39.47
CA THR A 318 2.13 -35.80 38.20
C THR A 318 0.64 -35.66 37.86
N GLY A 319 -0.21 -36.46 38.50
CA GLY A 319 -1.65 -36.49 38.24
C GLY A 319 -2.39 -35.22 38.68
N SER A 320 -1.79 -34.40 39.52
CA SER A 320 -2.45 -33.21 40.06
C SER A 320 -2.51 -32.07 39.02
N PRO A 321 -3.62 -31.30 38.93
CA PRO A 321 -3.71 -30.11 38.11
C PRO A 321 -2.66 -29.03 38.48
N ARG A 322 -2.18 -29.05 39.74
CA ARG A 322 -1.11 -28.17 40.23
C ARG A 322 0.22 -28.45 39.55
N PHE A 323 0.52 -29.72 39.24
CA PHE A 323 1.73 -30.12 38.54
C PHE A 323 1.74 -29.54 37.13
N VAL A 324 0.64 -29.70 36.37
CA VAL A 324 0.51 -29.14 35.03
C VAL A 324 0.68 -27.62 35.04
N LYS A 325 0.08 -26.88 35.98
CA LYS A 325 0.26 -25.45 36.13
C LYS A 325 1.70 -25.05 36.41
N LYS A 326 2.41 -25.81 37.26
CA LYS A 326 3.83 -25.56 37.54
C LYS A 326 4.70 -25.82 36.31
N LEU A 327 4.40 -26.90 35.58
CA LEU A 327 5.12 -27.26 34.37
C LEU A 327 4.97 -26.20 33.26
N MET A 328 3.77 -25.63 33.10
CA MET A 328 3.53 -24.52 32.18
C MET A 328 4.27 -23.23 32.56
N LYS A 329 4.60 -23.03 33.85
CA LYS A 329 5.36 -21.87 34.31
C LYS A 329 6.87 -22.07 34.18
N LEU A 330 7.34 -23.29 33.90
CA LEU A 330 8.74 -23.59 33.72
C LEU A 330 9.26 -22.95 32.43
N ASN A 331 10.27 -22.09 32.52
CA ASN A 331 10.97 -21.58 31.38
C ASN A 331 12.01 -22.61 30.91
N LEU A 332 11.75 -23.20 29.75
CA LEU A 332 12.61 -24.25 29.20
C LEU A 332 13.98 -23.73 28.74
N ILE A 333 14.13 -22.44 28.44
CA ILE A 333 15.44 -21.86 28.10
C ILE A 333 16.37 -21.96 29.30
N ASP A 334 15.92 -21.59 30.49
CA ASP A 334 16.73 -21.60 31.69
C ASP A 334 17.18 -23.01 32.08
N VAL A 335 16.41 -24.00 31.67
CA VAL A 335 16.71 -25.40 31.94
C VAL A 335 17.59 -26.00 30.85
N ALA A 336 17.36 -25.59 29.62
CA ALA A 336 18.01 -26.16 28.43
C ALA A 336 19.44 -25.68 28.21
N MET A 337 19.79 -24.48 28.71
CA MET A 337 21.16 -23.96 28.60
C MET A 337 22.21 -24.90 29.20
N GLY A 338 21.84 -25.71 30.19
CA GLY A 338 22.72 -26.74 30.77
C GLY A 338 22.43 -28.17 30.31
N GLN A 339 21.34 -28.41 29.59
CA GLN A 339 20.84 -29.77 29.32
C GLN A 339 20.10 -29.87 27.97
N PRO A 340 20.78 -29.69 26.83
CA PRO A 340 20.13 -29.68 25.49
C PRO A 340 19.42 -31.00 25.15
N TRP A 341 19.89 -32.13 25.71
CA TRP A 341 19.26 -33.43 25.53
C TRP A 341 17.80 -33.47 26.02
N LEU A 342 17.48 -32.67 27.05
CA LEU A 342 16.13 -32.61 27.61
C LEU A 342 15.13 -32.04 26.57
N LEU A 343 15.51 -31.04 25.78
CA LEU A 343 14.67 -30.49 24.75
C LEU A 343 14.31 -31.55 23.72
N LYS A 344 15.34 -32.31 23.23
CA LYS A 344 15.10 -33.43 22.31
C LYS A 344 14.12 -34.44 22.91
N LYS A 345 14.25 -34.76 24.19
CA LYS A 345 13.34 -35.70 24.87
C LYS A 345 11.92 -35.16 24.97
N LEU A 346 11.76 -33.84 25.05
CA LEU A 346 10.46 -33.16 25.06
C LEU A 346 9.87 -32.97 23.65
N GLY A 347 10.63 -33.31 22.60
CA GLY A 347 10.21 -33.13 21.20
C GLY A 347 10.48 -31.75 20.63
N LEU A 348 11.41 -31.00 21.25
CA LEU A 348 11.86 -29.70 20.78
C LEU A 348 13.26 -29.80 20.18
N ASP A 349 13.46 -29.20 19.02
CA ASP A 349 14.79 -29.10 18.43
C ASP A 349 15.66 -28.08 19.18
N PRO A 350 16.85 -28.47 19.69
CA PRO A 350 17.76 -27.52 20.33
C PRO A 350 18.18 -26.36 19.42
N ALA A 351 18.29 -26.54 18.11
CA ALA A 351 18.61 -25.48 17.16
C ALA A 351 17.59 -24.32 17.16
N LEU A 352 16.34 -24.60 17.56
CA LEU A 352 15.34 -23.56 17.76
C LEU A 352 15.75 -22.55 18.84
N LEU A 353 16.48 -22.95 19.88
CA LEU A 353 16.91 -22.01 20.91
C LEU A 353 17.85 -20.95 20.38
N ASP A 354 18.80 -21.34 19.52
CA ASP A 354 19.75 -20.41 18.92
C ASP A 354 19.01 -19.42 18.03
N GLY A 355 18.12 -19.91 17.18
CA GLY A 355 17.25 -19.05 16.34
C GLY A 355 16.33 -18.15 17.14
N LEU A 356 15.73 -18.64 18.24
CA LEU A 356 14.88 -17.83 19.11
C LEU A 356 15.66 -16.76 19.87
N THR A 357 16.89 -17.05 20.29
CA THR A 357 17.76 -16.06 20.96
C THR A 357 18.23 -14.98 20.00
N GLU A 358 18.44 -15.30 18.73
CA GLU A 358 18.72 -14.30 17.69
C GLU A 358 17.55 -13.33 17.48
N LEU A 359 16.32 -13.83 17.53
CA LEU A 359 15.10 -13.00 17.42
C LEU A 359 14.92 -12.03 18.60
N THR A 360 15.59 -12.24 19.72
CA THR A 360 15.52 -11.37 20.92
C THR A 360 16.61 -10.31 20.98
N ARG A 361 17.55 -10.30 20.06
CA ARG A 361 18.60 -9.27 20.03
C ARG A 361 17.98 -7.89 19.79
N PRO A 362 18.48 -6.84 20.47
CA PRO A 362 18.01 -5.47 20.32
C PRO A 362 17.94 -5.01 18.85
N ALA A 363 18.88 -5.47 18.02
CA ALA A 363 18.93 -5.18 16.61
C ALA A 363 17.66 -5.58 15.82
N LEU A 364 16.92 -6.58 16.28
CA LEU A 364 15.66 -6.98 15.65
C LEU A 364 14.50 -6.12 16.18
N ALA A 365 14.50 -5.77 17.45
CA ALA A 365 13.56 -4.82 18.01
C ALA A 365 13.70 -3.45 17.33
N ASP A 366 14.93 -3.00 17.04
CA ASP A 366 15.21 -1.77 16.31
C ASP A 366 14.79 -1.85 14.84
N ARG A 367 14.94 -3.01 14.19
CA ARG A 367 14.46 -3.23 12.80
C ARG A 367 12.95 -3.28 12.70
N LEU A 368 12.27 -3.73 13.74
CA LEU A 368 10.81 -3.77 13.83
C LEU A 368 10.21 -2.50 14.47
N SER A 369 11.03 -1.65 15.09
CA SER A 369 10.60 -0.33 15.52
C SER A 369 10.53 0.57 14.29
N LEU A 370 9.35 0.72 13.74
CA LEU A 370 9.04 1.73 12.72
C LEU A 370 9.10 3.13 13.37
N GLY A 371 10.28 3.54 13.79
CA GLY A 371 10.54 4.92 14.18
C GLY A 371 10.76 5.74 12.90
N PHE A 372 9.77 6.48 12.48
CA PHE A 372 9.88 7.40 11.35
C PHE A 372 9.99 8.82 11.89
N ARG A 373 10.98 9.56 11.40
CA ARG A 373 11.04 11.02 11.54
C ARG A 373 10.78 11.61 10.18
N LEU A 374 9.92 12.63 10.14
CA LEU A 374 9.72 13.40 8.93
C LEU A 374 11.08 13.98 8.50
N PRO A 375 11.49 13.75 7.24
CA PRO A 375 12.66 14.43 6.70
C PRO A 375 12.40 15.94 6.73
N LYS A 376 13.45 16.72 6.96
CA LYS A 376 13.37 18.17 6.74
C LYS A 376 13.17 18.37 5.24
N LEU A 377 12.06 18.99 4.87
CA LEU A 377 11.83 19.36 3.48
C LEU A 377 12.87 20.41 3.06
N PRO A 378 13.38 20.34 1.82
CA PRO A 378 14.19 21.41 1.27
C PRO A 378 13.35 22.67 1.20
N GLY A 379 13.88 23.79 1.76
CA GLY A 379 13.18 25.06 1.84
C GLY A 379 12.98 25.53 3.27
N THR A 380 12.29 26.66 3.43
CA THR A 380 11.90 27.21 4.72
C THR A 380 10.46 26.85 5.02
N GLY A 381 10.12 26.66 6.28
CA GLY A 381 8.79 26.32 6.76
C GLY A 381 8.80 25.13 7.71
N ASP A 382 7.71 24.94 8.42
CA ASP A 382 7.60 23.90 9.45
C ASP A 382 6.47 22.93 9.07
N VAL A 383 6.83 21.67 8.81
CA VAL A 383 5.89 20.59 8.57
C VAL A 383 5.76 19.75 9.83
N ARG A 384 4.56 19.64 10.33
CA ARG A 384 4.23 18.96 11.58
C ARG A 384 3.32 17.77 11.36
N LEU A 385 3.56 16.74 12.12
CA LEU A 385 2.69 15.58 12.21
C LEU A 385 1.45 15.94 13.06
N ARG A 386 0.28 15.89 12.45
CA ARG A 386 -1.00 16.17 13.13
C ARG A 386 -1.54 14.96 13.86
N ASP A 387 -1.62 13.85 13.14
CA ASP A 387 -2.32 12.65 13.61
C ASP A 387 -1.75 11.38 12.97
N VAL A 388 -1.82 10.28 13.71
CA VAL A 388 -1.48 8.93 13.22
C VAL A 388 -2.56 7.99 13.70
N LYS A 389 -3.28 7.39 12.77
CA LYS A 389 -4.36 6.45 13.05
C LYS A 389 -4.18 5.15 12.31
N VAL A 390 -4.49 4.07 13.00
CA VAL A 390 -4.61 2.75 12.38
C VAL A 390 -6.07 2.57 11.93
N GLU A 391 -6.25 2.33 10.64
CA GLU A 391 -7.54 2.08 10.00
C GLU A 391 -7.57 0.67 9.41
N LYS A 392 -8.72 0.22 8.92
CA LYS A 392 -8.85 -1.15 8.38
C LYS A 392 -7.90 -1.43 7.20
N GLU A 393 -7.67 -0.42 6.37
CA GLU A 393 -6.87 -0.51 5.15
C GLU A 393 -5.37 -0.32 5.39
N GLY A 394 -4.99 0.32 6.51
CA GLY A 394 -3.59 0.67 6.76
C GLY A 394 -3.40 1.68 7.87
N ILE A 395 -2.25 2.33 7.85
CA ILE A 395 -1.86 3.37 8.79
C ILE A 395 -1.98 4.71 8.07
N ARG A 396 -2.88 5.57 8.56
CA ARG A 396 -3.09 6.91 8.05
C ARG A 396 -2.31 7.92 8.88
N VAL A 397 -1.49 8.71 8.20
CA VAL A 397 -0.67 9.77 8.79
C VAL A 397 -1.13 11.11 8.21
N ARG A 398 -1.45 12.07 9.06
CA ARG A 398 -1.81 13.43 8.65
C ARG A 398 -0.73 14.42 9.05
N LEU A 399 -0.40 15.28 8.11
CA LEU A 399 0.62 16.31 8.22
C LEU A 399 0.00 17.68 8.02
N SER A 400 0.63 18.71 8.53
CA SER A 400 0.32 20.10 8.17
C SER A 400 1.59 20.93 8.09
N GLY A 401 1.61 21.87 7.18
CA GLY A 401 2.71 22.81 7.02
C GLY A 401 2.18 24.24 6.93
N VAL A 402 3.00 25.20 7.35
CA VAL A 402 2.68 26.63 7.27
C VAL A 402 3.94 27.38 6.82
N GLY A 403 3.76 28.34 5.92
CA GLY A 403 4.84 29.20 5.44
C GLY A 403 5.96 28.44 4.73
N LEU A 404 5.57 27.48 3.86
CA LEU A 404 6.54 26.66 3.13
C LEU A 404 7.03 27.39 1.90
N THR A 405 8.36 27.43 1.71
CA THR A 405 8.97 27.91 0.48
C THR A 405 9.70 26.76 -0.20
N ILE A 406 9.39 26.54 -1.45
CA ILE A 406 10.04 25.54 -2.31
C ILE A 406 10.79 26.32 -3.38
N ASP A 407 12.09 26.20 -3.42
CA ASP A 407 12.96 26.78 -4.45
C ASP A 407 13.43 25.65 -5.39
N LYS A 408 13.57 25.98 -6.68
CA LYS A 408 14.02 25.03 -7.72
C LYS A 408 15.53 24.86 -7.65
#